data_1b1898ec9b1d72dd247c3eb9b42cc567
#
_entry.id   1b1898ec9b1d72dd247c3eb9b42cc567
#
_cell.length_a   1.000
_cell.length_b   1.000
_cell.length_c   1.000
_cell.angle_alpha   90.00
_cell.angle_beta   90.00
_cell.angle_gamma   90.00
#
_symmetry.space_group_name_H-M   'P 1'
#
loop_
_entity.id
_entity.type
_entity.pdbx_description
1 polymer ?
#
loop_
_entity_poly.entity_id
_entity_poly.type
_entity_poly.pdbx_seq_one_letter_code
_entity_poly.pdbx_strand_id
1 'polypeptide(L)'
;FEEQIFVSLEVRTMGTIKKLAGQTIIYGASSMIGRFLNFLLTPIYTFSAIFTAEQFGIITEMYAYVAFLVVFLTYGMETAFFRYSTLNKKEEEKVYANALYSLTSTTTIFVVLTVIFSQDIADWLRYPEHSEYIVWFAIIVGLDALGAVPLAKLRQKGKAKKFALIQFANVGTNILLNLFYIALIYCTHLVENGAVELSSFDWLANLVYNTDTGQLNGFFDLVYDPKTGVGYVFIANLIASIVKFLLLTPTMNFKGEFDWKLLKFMWWYAFPMLFVGLAGIVNETLDRSMLKRMLTTQFMEEGQSITDATENSLIQLGIYGANYKITMFISMFIQAFRYAAEPFFFNQEKEKNSKHIIAKVMTYFVIVVTVMFLSLDLFLPILKYFTPNPTYWVGLKVVPILLLANVFLGIFVNLSIWYKLSQKTNYGAYISIMGATITIAINFIFIPVYGYLASAWATLACYGTMMIVSYFLGQKHYPIPYNLKKIGIYLGLGAVLFLIKVPFEPSASYAWYVYLYHFTLIMIFIMTTYFLEKPLKKEVLSQP
;
A
#
# COMPACT_ATOMS: atom_id res chain seq x y z
N PHE A 1 48.89 -1.24 21.04
CA PHE A 1 48.05 -2.47 20.98
C PHE A 1 46.56 -2.15 21.18
N GLU A 2 46.20 -1.27 22.11
CA GLU A 2 44.82 -0.83 22.33
C GLU A 2 44.27 0.02 21.15
N GLU A 3 45.06 0.92 20.58
CA GLU A 3 44.69 1.71 19.40
C GLU A 3 44.44 0.83 18.16
N GLN A 4 45.26 -0.19 17.94
CA GLN A 4 45.02 -1.12 16.83
C GLN A 4 43.78 -1.99 17.00
N ILE A 5 43.41 -2.35 18.24
CA ILE A 5 42.17 -3.05 18.56
C ILE A 5 40.97 -2.11 18.36
N PHE A 6 41.07 -0.85 18.76
CA PHE A 6 40.03 0.14 18.59
C PHE A 6 39.74 0.44 17.12
N VAL A 7 40.80 0.68 16.32
CA VAL A 7 40.68 0.88 14.87
C VAL A 7 40.14 -0.37 14.16
N SER A 8 40.54 -1.57 14.58
CA SER A 8 40.01 -2.81 13.99
C SER A 8 38.53 -3.07 14.35
N LEU A 9 38.09 -2.66 15.54
CA LEU A 9 36.70 -2.69 15.98
C LEU A 9 35.85 -1.65 15.22
N GLU A 10 36.35 -0.44 15.03
CA GLU A 10 35.67 0.61 14.25
C GLU A 10 35.53 0.23 12.78
N VAL A 11 36.56 -0.29 12.15
CA VAL A 11 36.51 -0.75 10.75
C VAL A 11 35.57 -1.95 10.60
N ARG A 12 35.52 -2.89 11.55
CA ARG A 12 34.58 -3.99 11.58
C ARG A 12 33.12 -3.49 11.76
N THR A 13 32.91 -2.52 12.64
CA THR A 13 31.58 -1.94 12.89
C THR A 13 31.10 -1.16 11.67
N MET A 14 31.95 -0.33 11.05
CA MET A 14 31.61 0.38 9.80
C MET A 14 31.32 -0.57 8.64
N GLY A 15 32.09 -1.66 8.49
CA GLY A 15 31.82 -2.69 7.49
C GLY A 15 30.47 -3.40 7.71
N THR A 16 30.11 -3.67 8.95
CA THR A 16 28.84 -4.29 9.33
C THR A 16 27.65 -3.35 9.09
N ILE A 17 27.79 -2.07 9.44
CA ILE A 17 26.77 -1.03 9.20
C ILE A 17 26.55 -0.82 7.71
N LYS A 18 27.63 -0.73 6.90
CA LYS A 18 27.54 -0.59 5.44
C LYS A 18 26.88 -1.80 4.78
N LYS A 19 27.16 -3.00 5.26
CA LYS A 19 26.51 -4.25 4.80
C LYS A 19 25.03 -4.27 5.17
N LEU A 20 24.68 -3.88 6.40
CA LEU A 20 23.29 -3.81 6.88
C LEU A 20 22.50 -2.77 6.09
N ALA A 21 23.07 -1.58 5.88
CA ALA A 21 22.44 -0.53 5.08
C ALA A 21 22.21 -1.00 3.63
N GLY A 22 23.20 -1.64 3.00
CA GLY A 22 23.06 -2.21 1.66
C GLY A 22 21.98 -3.28 1.58
N GLN A 23 21.86 -4.15 2.57
CA GLN A 23 20.80 -5.16 2.64
C GLN A 23 19.42 -4.52 2.82
N THR A 24 19.28 -3.54 3.71
CA THR A 24 18.02 -2.82 3.96
C THR A 24 17.54 -2.11 2.68
N ILE A 25 18.46 -1.52 1.91
CA ILE A 25 18.14 -0.91 0.62
C ILE A 25 17.60 -1.97 -0.36
N ILE A 26 18.23 -3.13 -0.45
CA ILE A 26 17.77 -4.20 -1.36
C ILE A 26 16.37 -4.69 -0.96
N TYR A 27 16.11 -4.92 0.33
CA TYR A 27 14.80 -5.33 0.82
C TYR A 27 13.72 -4.26 0.58
N GLY A 28 14.03 -3.01 0.90
CA GLY A 28 13.13 -1.88 0.69
C GLY A 28 12.85 -1.65 -0.80
N ALA A 29 13.90 -1.57 -1.62
CA ALA A 29 13.78 -1.33 -3.06
C ALA A 29 12.98 -2.44 -3.77
N SER A 30 13.22 -3.73 -3.46
CA SER A 30 12.49 -4.83 -4.09
C SER A 30 10.98 -4.78 -3.78
N SER A 31 10.61 -4.45 -2.55
CA SER A 31 9.20 -4.29 -2.16
C SER A 31 8.55 -3.06 -2.81
N MET A 32 9.29 -1.96 -2.92
CA MET A 32 8.78 -0.71 -3.52
C MET A 32 8.62 -0.81 -5.03
N ILE A 33 9.61 -1.38 -5.73
CA ILE A 33 9.52 -1.61 -7.17
C ILE A 33 8.32 -2.49 -7.48
N GLY A 34 8.08 -3.55 -6.70
CA GLY A 34 6.91 -4.39 -6.87
C GLY A 34 5.58 -3.62 -6.75
N ARG A 35 5.46 -2.75 -5.75
CA ARG A 35 4.26 -1.91 -5.59
C ARG A 35 4.11 -0.89 -6.72
N PHE A 36 5.19 -0.27 -7.14
CA PHE A 36 5.20 0.68 -8.25
C PHE A 36 4.80 0.03 -9.58
N LEU A 37 5.32 -1.16 -9.86
CA LEU A 37 4.98 -1.90 -11.06
C LEU A 37 3.51 -2.35 -11.07
N ASN A 38 2.97 -2.84 -9.95
CA ASN A 38 1.54 -3.13 -9.83
C ASN A 38 0.67 -1.87 -9.94
N PHE A 39 1.15 -0.73 -9.45
CA PHE A 39 0.49 0.55 -9.62
C PHE A 39 0.36 0.94 -11.10
N LEU A 40 1.37 0.67 -11.93
CA LEU A 40 1.36 0.95 -13.37
C LEU A 40 0.33 0.11 -14.16
N LEU A 41 -0.26 -0.94 -13.59
CA LEU A 41 -1.38 -1.65 -14.20
C LEU A 41 -2.70 -0.83 -14.10
N THR A 42 -2.79 0.14 -13.21
CA THR A 42 -4.04 0.92 -13.01
C THR A 42 -4.52 1.63 -14.27
N PRO A 43 -3.69 2.37 -15.05
CA PRO A 43 -4.14 2.98 -16.30
C PRO A 43 -4.71 1.97 -17.30
N ILE A 44 -4.17 0.76 -17.32
CA ILE A 44 -4.61 -0.31 -18.22
C ILE A 44 -5.97 -0.84 -17.74
N TYR A 45 -6.12 -1.15 -16.46
CA TYR A 45 -7.38 -1.62 -15.89
C TYR A 45 -8.52 -0.60 -16.00
N THR A 46 -8.21 0.69 -15.98
CA THR A 46 -9.19 1.77 -16.09
C THR A 46 -9.45 2.22 -17.53
N PHE A 47 -8.86 1.55 -18.51
CA PHE A 47 -9.16 1.78 -19.93
C PHE A 47 -10.51 1.13 -20.27
N SER A 48 -11.41 1.88 -20.91
CA SER A 48 -12.81 1.49 -21.12
C SER A 48 -13.01 0.22 -21.95
N ALA A 49 -12.05 -0.11 -22.82
CA ALA A 49 -12.06 -1.34 -23.61
C ALA A 49 -11.57 -2.57 -22.84
N ILE A 50 -11.12 -2.42 -21.59
CA ILE A 50 -10.64 -3.53 -20.77
C ILE A 50 -11.65 -3.83 -19.66
N PHE A 51 -11.88 -2.88 -18.74
CA PHE A 51 -12.82 -3.06 -17.64
C PHE A 51 -13.73 -1.86 -17.44
N THR A 52 -14.96 -2.13 -17.06
CA THR A 52 -15.91 -1.11 -16.59
C THR A 52 -15.52 -0.57 -15.21
N ALA A 53 -16.14 0.53 -14.79
CA ALA A 53 -15.94 1.08 -13.46
C ALA A 53 -16.42 0.12 -12.36
N GLU A 54 -17.47 -0.64 -12.61
CA GLU A 54 -17.97 -1.72 -11.76
C GLU A 54 -16.91 -2.81 -11.56
N GLN A 55 -16.40 -3.36 -12.67
CA GLN A 55 -15.36 -4.41 -12.65
C GLN A 55 -14.09 -3.96 -11.93
N PHE A 56 -13.69 -2.70 -12.10
CA PHE A 56 -12.59 -2.13 -11.32
C PHE A 56 -12.96 -1.97 -9.83
N GLY A 57 -14.23 -1.74 -9.51
CA GLY A 57 -14.78 -1.77 -8.16
C GLY A 57 -14.62 -3.14 -7.51
N ILE A 58 -14.92 -4.23 -8.25
CA ILE A 58 -14.71 -5.62 -7.80
C ILE A 58 -13.23 -5.86 -7.45
N ILE A 59 -12.29 -5.47 -8.34
CA ILE A 59 -10.84 -5.56 -8.08
C ILE A 59 -10.50 -4.81 -6.78
N THR A 60 -11.00 -3.58 -6.63
CA THR A 60 -10.70 -2.72 -5.48
C THR A 60 -11.18 -3.33 -4.17
N GLU A 61 -12.38 -3.90 -4.14
CA GLU A 61 -12.96 -4.53 -2.96
C GLU A 61 -12.23 -5.82 -2.59
N MET A 62 -12.03 -6.71 -3.56
CA MET A 62 -11.39 -8.01 -3.31
C MET A 62 -9.98 -7.85 -2.74
N TYR A 63 -9.18 -6.92 -3.27
CA TYR A 63 -7.86 -6.64 -2.70
C TYR A 63 -7.91 -5.97 -1.32
N ALA A 64 -8.98 -5.26 -0.96
CA ALA A 64 -9.17 -4.78 0.40
C ALA A 64 -9.37 -5.94 1.39
N TYR A 65 -10.17 -6.95 1.01
CA TYR A 65 -10.31 -8.18 1.82
C TYR A 65 -9.00 -8.95 1.94
N VAL A 66 -8.22 -9.10 0.85
CA VAL A 66 -6.90 -9.74 0.90
C VAL A 66 -5.99 -9.06 1.92
N ALA A 67 -5.92 -7.73 1.88
CA ALA A 67 -5.07 -6.98 2.81
C ALA A 67 -5.43 -7.23 4.27
N PHE A 68 -6.73 -7.29 4.58
CA PHE A 68 -7.24 -7.60 5.91
C PHE A 68 -6.95 -9.05 6.33
N LEU A 69 -7.24 -10.01 5.45
CA LEU A 69 -7.12 -11.45 5.73
C LEU A 69 -5.65 -11.88 5.88
N VAL A 70 -4.71 -11.30 5.11
CA VAL A 70 -3.28 -11.59 5.26
C VAL A 70 -2.79 -11.18 6.66
N VAL A 71 -3.19 -10.01 7.17
CA VAL A 71 -2.84 -9.58 8.53
C VAL A 71 -3.47 -10.51 9.57
N PHE A 72 -4.73 -10.88 9.36
CA PHE A 72 -5.46 -11.80 10.25
C PHE A 72 -4.80 -13.18 10.32
N LEU A 73 -4.42 -13.76 9.16
CA LEU A 73 -3.81 -15.10 9.12
C LEU A 73 -2.35 -15.12 9.56
N THR A 74 -1.61 -14.03 9.37
CA THR A 74 -0.23 -13.95 9.87
C THR A 74 -0.16 -13.62 11.36
N TYR A 75 -1.19 -13.05 11.94
CA TYR A 75 -1.39 -12.67 13.35
C TYR A 75 -0.12 -12.26 14.09
N GLY A 76 0.79 -11.56 13.43
CA GLY A 76 2.05 -11.09 14.04
C GLY A 76 3.11 -12.17 14.26
N MET A 77 2.94 -13.38 13.76
CA MET A 77 3.88 -14.51 13.94
C MET A 77 5.27 -14.21 13.37
N GLU A 78 5.37 -13.39 12.32
CA GLU A 78 6.65 -12.91 11.80
C GLU A 78 7.45 -12.14 12.86
N THR A 79 6.79 -11.25 13.59
CA THR A 79 7.43 -10.45 14.64
C THR A 79 7.81 -11.33 15.84
N ALA A 80 6.95 -12.30 16.19
CA ALA A 80 7.26 -13.28 17.23
C ALA A 80 8.48 -14.14 16.84
N PHE A 81 8.54 -14.60 15.58
CA PHE A 81 9.70 -15.33 15.07
C PHE A 81 10.99 -14.51 15.23
N PHE A 82 11.02 -13.25 14.78
CA PHE A 82 12.20 -12.40 14.94
C PHE A 82 12.63 -12.25 16.39
N ARG A 83 11.69 -12.02 17.30
CA ARG A 83 11.99 -11.84 18.72
C ARG A 83 12.59 -13.09 19.34
N TYR A 84 11.90 -14.23 19.22
CA TYR A 84 12.32 -15.45 19.92
C TYR A 84 13.56 -16.10 19.30
N SER A 85 13.75 -16.01 17.99
CA SER A 85 14.97 -16.48 17.33
C SER A 85 16.20 -15.63 17.64
N THR A 86 16.02 -14.35 18.00
CA THR A 86 17.12 -13.46 18.42
C THR A 86 17.49 -13.70 19.88
N LEU A 87 16.50 -13.95 20.74
CA LEU A 87 16.72 -14.21 22.17
C LEU A 87 17.46 -15.52 22.41
N ASN A 88 17.17 -16.57 21.62
CA ASN A 88 17.79 -17.88 21.78
C ASN A 88 18.28 -18.43 20.42
N LYS A 89 19.49 -18.01 20.04
CA LYS A 89 20.09 -18.43 18.75
C LYS A 89 20.30 -19.95 18.63
N LYS A 90 20.44 -20.69 19.75
CA LYS A 90 20.59 -22.14 19.72
C LYS A 90 19.30 -22.85 19.35
N GLU A 91 18.15 -22.24 19.61
CA GLU A 91 16.82 -22.79 19.33
C GLU A 91 16.16 -22.15 18.10
N GLU A 92 16.92 -21.39 17.28
CA GLU A 92 16.38 -20.71 16.09
C GLU A 92 15.56 -21.63 15.19
N GLU A 93 16.05 -22.84 14.90
CA GLU A 93 15.33 -23.80 14.04
C GLU A 93 14.07 -24.34 14.72
N LYS A 94 14.05 -24.50 16.04
CA LYS A 94 12.88 -24.88 16.81
C LYS A 94 11.81 -23.77 16.79
N VAL A 95 12.22 -22.51 17.02
CA VAL A 95 11.33 -21.35 16.92
C VAL A 95 10.72 -21.25 15.52
N TYR A 96 11.55 -21.43 14.48
CA TYR A 96 11.12 -21.39 13.10
C TYR A 96 10.11 -22.49 12.76
N ALA A 97 10.38 -23.73 13.15
CA ALA A 97 9.49 -24.86 12.91
C ALA A 97 8.13 -24.66 13.62
N ASN A 98 8.13 -24.20 14.87
CA ASN A 98 6.90 -23.91 15.61
C ASN A 98 6.06 -22.79 14.95
N ALA A 99 6.71 -21.73 14.44
CA ALA A 99 6.03 -20.69 13.67
C ALA A 99 5.41 -21.24 12.38
N LEU A 100 6.13 -22.12 11.66
CA LEU A 100 5.61 -22.79 10.45
C LEU A 100 4.45 -23.74 10.79
N TYR A 101 4.56 -24.57 11.81
CA TYR A 101 3.46 -25.46 12.23
C TYR A 101 2.19 -24.67 12.54
N SER A 102 2.34 -23.56 13.30
CA SER A 102 1.22 -22.69 13.64
C SER A 102 0.56 -22.11 12.40
N LEU A 103 1.32 -21.43 11.53
CA LEU A 103 0.79 -20.83 10.31
C LEU A 103 0.20 -21.87 9.35
N THR A 104 0.86 -23.02 9.19
CA THR A 104 0.34 -24.08 8.30
C THR A 104 -0.99 -24.59 8.79
N SER A 105 -1.12 -24.88 10.10
CA SER A 105 -2.37 -25.38 10.67
C SER A 105 -3.51 -24.38 10.55
N THR A 106 -3.29 -23.13 10.98
CA THR A 106 -4.33 -22.08 10.93
C THR A 106 -4.73 -21.73 9.50
N THR A 107 -3.75 -21.63 8.59
CA THR A 107 -4.00 -21.34 7.18
C THR A 107 -4.74 -22.48 6.48
N THR A 108 -4.34 -23.75 6.73
CA THR A 108 -5.04 -24.90 6.14
C THR A 108 -6.49 -24.95 6.60
N ILE A 109 -6.75 -24.76 7.90
CA ILE A 109 -8.12 -24.71 8.43
C ILE A 109 -8.90 -23.57 7.75
N PHE A 110 -8.33 -22.38 7.64
CA PHE A 110 -8.96 -21.25 6.99
C PHE A 110 -9.31 -21.55 5.54
N VAL A 111 -8.35 -22.04 4.75
CA VAL A 111 -8.56 -22.33 3.31
C VAL A 111 -9.64 -23.41 3.15
N VAL A 112 -9.56 -24.51 3.92
CA VAL A 112 -10.56 -25.60 3.85
C VAL A 112 -11.96 -25.09 4.18
N LEU A 113 -12.11 -24.33 5.27
CA LEU A 113 -13.41 -23.77 5.65
C LEU A 113 -13.92 -22.80 4.60
N THR A 114 -13.06 -21.90 4.09
CA THR A 114 -13.46 -20.93 3.06
C THR A 114 -13.87 -21.61 1.76
N VAL A 115 -13.21 -22.70 1.37
CA VAL A 115 -13.59 -23.48 0.18
C VAL A 115 -14.93 -24.19 0.39
N ILE A 116 -15.16 -24.81 1.56
CA ILE A 116 -16.44 -25.47 1.88
C ILE A 116 -17.61 -24.48 1.85
N PHE A 117 -17.44 -23.30 2.43
CA PHE A 117 -18.46 -22.25 2.53
C PHE A 117 -18.32 -21.17 1.45
N SER A 118 -17.64 -21.48 0.32
CA SER A 118 -17.35 -20.47 -0.71
C SER A 118 -18.61 -19.84 -1.32
N GLN A 119 -19.67 -20.63 -1.53
CA GLN A 119 -20.93 -20.12 -2.06
C GLN A 119 -21.64 -19.23 -1.03
N ASP A 120 -21.74 -19.66 0.23
CA ASP A 120 -22.38 -18.87 1.29
C ASP A 120 -21.64 -17.52 1.50
N ILE A 121 -20.31 -17.54 1.40
CA ILE A 121 -19.48 -16.33 1.49
C ILE A 121 -19.68 -15.44 0.26
N ALA A 122 -19.77 -16.01 -0.94
CA ALA A 122 -20.03 -15.28 -2.17
C ALA A 122 -21.41 -14.59 -2.13
N ASP A 123 -22.44 -15.30 -1.68
CA ASP A 123 -23.79 -14.76 -1.49
C ASP A 123 -23.79 -13.61 -0.46
N TRP A 124 -23.10 -13.79 0.66
CA TRP A 124 -22.96 -12.76 1.70
C TRP A 124 -22.22 -11.52 1.21
N LEU A 125 -21.20 -11.70 0.34
CA LEU A 125 -20.46 -10.62 -0.31
C LEU A 125 -21.18 -10.03 -1.53
N ARG A 126 -22.32 -10.61 -1.90
CA ARG A 126 -23.13 -10.23 -3.08
C ARG A 126 -22.42 -10.47 -4.42
N TYR A 127 -21.79 -11.64 -4.52
CA TYR A 127 -21.21 -12.21 -5.74
C TYR A 127 -21.70 -13.64 -5.97
N PRO A 128 -23.04 -13.88 -6.04
CA PRO A 128 -23.59 -15.24 -6.06
C PRO A 128 -23.14 -16.08 -7.25
N GLU A 129 -22.81 -15.44 -8.37
CA GLU A 129 -22.35 -16.11 -9.60
C GLU A 129 -20.83 -16.33 -9.64
N HIS A 130 -20.09 -15.87 -8.60
CA HIS A 130 -18.63 -15.83 -8.60
C HIS A 130 -18.02 -16.42 -7.31
N SER A 131 -18.49 -17.60 -6.91
CA SER A 131 -17.91 -18.30 -5.74
C SER A 131 -16.45 -18.73 -5.98
N GLU A 132 -16.02 -18.87 -7.23
CA GLU A 132 -14.63 -19.11 -7.61
C GLU A 132 -13.69 -18.00 -7.15
N TYR A 133 -14.11 -16.73 -7.10
CA TYR A 133 -13.30 -15.63 -6.57
C TYR A 133 -12.93 -15.89 -5.12
N ILE A 134 -13.87 -16.38 -4.32
CA ILE A 134 -13.66 -16.68 -2.90
C ILE A 134 -12.61 -17.77 -2.74
N VAL A 135 -12.69 -18.82 -3.56
CA VAL A 135 -11.72 -19.93 -3.57
C VAL A 135 -10.33 -19.43 -3.97
N TRP A 136 -10.22 -18.66 -5.06
CA TRP A 136 -8.93 -18.13 -5.50
C TRP A 136 -8.30 -17.24 -4.46
N PHE A 137 -9.06 -16.34 -3.84
CA PHE A 137 -8.54 -15.45 -2.80
C PHE A 137 -8.20 -16.19 -1.51
N ALA A 138 -8.94 -17.23 -1.13
CA ALA A 138 -8.57 -18.07 0.01
C ALA A 138 -7.19 -18.70 -0.19
N ILE A 139 -6.92 -19.22 -1.40
CA ILE A 139 -5.63 -19.82 -1.75
C ILE A 139 -4.53 -18.75 -1.79
N ILE A 140 -4.77 -17.59 -2.43
CA ILE A 140 -3.80 -16.47 -2.50
C ILE A 140 -3.39 -16.06 -1.10
N VAL A 141 -4.37 -15.73 -0.25
CA VAL A 141 -4.13 -15.29 1.13
C VAL A 141 -3.43 -16.37 1.95
N GLY A 142 -3.82 -17.64 1.75
CA GLY A 142 -3.18 -18.77 2.39
C GLY A 142 -1.70 -18.92 2.03
N LEU A 143 -1.37 -18.86 0.73
CA LEU A 143 0.00 -18.93 0.25
C LEU A 143 0.85 -17.74 0.72
N ASP A 144 0.25 -16.55 0.77
CA ASP A 144 0.91 -15.35 1.24
C ASP A 144 1.21 -15.41 2.74
N ALA A 145 0.27 -15.91 3.55
CA ALA A 145 0.47 -16.12 4.98
C ALA A 145 1.55 -17.18 5.26
N LEU A 146 1.53 -18.31 4.56
CA LEU A 146 2.57 -19.34 4.65
C LEU A 146 3.96 -18.83 4.25
N GLY A 147 4.02 -17.89 3.31
CA GLY A 147 5.26 -17.26 2.85
C GLY A 147 5.86 -16.26 3.83
N ALA A 148 5.10 -15.74 4.80
CA ALA A 148 5.52 -14.66 5.68
C ALA A 148 6.76 -15.01 6.52
N VAL A 149 6.73 -16.14 7.24
CA VAL A 149 7.84 -16.59 8.12
C VAL A 149 9.06 -17.05 7.32
N PRO A 150 8.96 -17.79 6.19
CA PRO A 150 10.10 -18.05 5.31
C PRO A 150 10.79 -16.78 4.76
N LEU A 151 10.03 -15.78 4.35
CA LEU A 151 10.57 -14.47 3.95
C LEU A 151 11.27 -13.76 5.11
N ALA A 152 10.69 -13.83 6.33
CA ALA A 152 11.30 -13.31 7.55
C ALA A 152 12.65 -14.00 7.84
N LYS A 153 12.73 -15.33 7.70
CA LYS A 153 13.99 -16.09 7.86
C LYS A 153 15.06 -15.68 6.86
N LEU A 154 14.68 -15.41 5.60
CA LEU A 154 15.63 -14.89 4.59
C LEU A 154 16.19 -13.52 5.01
N ARG A 155 15.35 -12.65 5.56
CA ARG A 155 15.78 -11.33 6.07
C ARG A 155 16.69 -11.48 7.29
N GLN A 156 16.33 -12.32 8.23
CA GLN A 156 17.13 -12.60 9.43
C GLN A 156 18.52 -13.15 9.06
N LYS A 157 18.60 -14.07 8.08
CA LYS A 157 19.86 -14.64 7.59
C LYS A 157 20.64 -13.73 6.63
N GLY A 158 20.15 -12.51 6.37
CA GLY A 158 20.81 -11.56 5.48
C GLY A 158 20.85 -11.98 4.01
N LYS A 159 19.96 -12.90 3.57
CA LYS A 159 19.89 -13.40 2.19
C LYS A 159 19.11 -12.46 1.27
N ALA A 160 19.53 -11.18 1.20
CA ALA A 160 18.82 -10.12 0.51
C ALA A 160 18.61 -10.42 -0.99
N LYS A 161 19.61 -10.97 -1.69
CA LYS A 161 19.49 -11.32 -3.12
C LYS A 161 18.41 -12.38 -3.36
N LYS A 162 18.34 -13.44 -2.52
CA LYS A 162 17.32 -14.49 -2.65
C LYS A 162 15.93 -13.93 -2.36
N PHE A 163 15.79 -13.08 -1.33
CA PHE A 163 14.54 -12.38 -1.02
C PHE A 163 14.07 -11.54 -2.21
N ALA A 164 14.94 -10.68 -2.75
CA ALA A 164 14.62 -9.83 -3.89
C ALA A 164 14.23 -10.64 -5.14
N LEU A 165 14.96 -11.72 -5.45
CA LEU A 165 14.65 -12.60 -6.57
C LEU A 165 13.24 -13.19 -6.46
N ILE A 166 12.86 -13.69 -5.28
CA ILE A 166 11.52 -14.26 -5.04
C ILE A 166 10.44 -13.18 -5.20
N GLN A 167 10.67 -11.98 -4.68
CA GLN A 167 9.73 -10.87 -4.82
C GLN A 167 9.60 -10.42 -6.29
N PHE A 168 10.70 -10.31 -7.02
CA PHE A 168 10.67 -9.98 -8.44
C PHE A 168 10.02 -11.08 -9.30
N ALA A 169 10.25 -12.36 -8.97
CA ALA A 169 9.56 -13.46 -9.65
C ALA A 169 8.04 -13.39 -9.43
N ASN A 170 7.58 -13.14 -8.20
CA ASN A 170 6.17 -12.96 -7.90
C ASN A 170 5.56 -11.78 -8.70
N VAL A 171 6.15 -10.61 -8.58
CA VAL A 171 5.65 -9.40 -9.25
C VAL A 171 5.75 -9.53 -10.77
N GLY A 172 6.86 -10.06 -11.29
CA GLY A 172 7.06 -10.28 -12.72
C GLY A 172 6.02 -11.24 -13.30
N THR A 173 5.77 -12.37 -12.62
CA THR A 173 4.72 -13.33 -13.04
C THR A 173 3.35 -12.67 -13.05
N ASN A 174 3.01 -11.92 -11.97
CA ASN A 174 1.73 -11.23 -11.89
C ASN A 174 1.54 -10.23 -13.04
N ILE A 175 2.55 -9.42 -13.34
CA ILE A 175 2.47 -8.40 -14.39
C ILE A 175 2.40 -9.05 -15.77
N LEU A 176 3.27 -10.02 -16.05
CA LEU A 176 3.30 -10.68 -17.35
C LEU A 176 1.97 -11.38 -17.66
N LEU A 177 1.40 -12.08 -16.68
CA LEU A 177 0.10 -12.74 -16.86
C LEU A 177 -1.04 -11.72 -16.97
N ASN A 178 -1.02 -10.64 -16.19
CA ASN A 178 -2.01 -9.58 -16.36
C ASN A 178 -1.95 -8.97 -17.76
N LEU A 179 -0.76 -8.62 -18.26
CA LEU A 179 -0.61 -8.08 -19.61
C LEU A 179 -1.07 -9.08 -20.68
N PHE A 180 -0.77 -10.36 -20.49
CA PHE A 180 -1.23 -11.41 -21.38
C PHE A 180 -2.76 -11.50 -21.43
N TYR A 181 -3.43 -11.65 -20.28
CA TYR A 181 -4.89 -11.76 -20.24
C TYR A 181 -5.59 -10.47 -20.66
N ILE A 182 -5.04 -9.30 -20.29
CA ILE A 182 -5.58 -8.01 -20.75
C ILE A 182 -5.52 -7.90 -22.29
N ALA A 183 -4.44 -8.37 -22.91
CA ALA A 183 -4.35 -8.41 -24.36
C ALA A 183 -5.45 -9.28 -24.98
N LEU A 184 -5.76 -10.44 -24.38
CA LEU A 184 -6.84 -11.30 -24.82
C LEU A 184 -8.22 -10.65 -24.64
N ILE A 185 -8.46 -10.01 -23.47
CA ILE A 185 -9.70 -9.26 -23.21
C ILE A 185 -9.87 -8.13 -24.23
N TYR A 186 -8.80 -7.42 -24.56
CA TYR A 186 -8.84 -6.37 -25.59
C TYR A 186 -9.15 -6.92 -26.97
N CYS A 187 -8.59 -8.06 -27.34
CA CYS A 187 -8.92 -8.75 -28.61
C CYS A 187 -10.40 -9.14 -28.66
N THR A 188 -10.96 -9.66 -27.55
CA THR A 188 -12.39 -9.95 -27.43
C THR A 188 -13.23 -8.70 -27.72
N HIS A 189 -12.89 -7.58 -27.05
CA HIS A 189 -13.59 -6.32 -27.25
C HIS A 189 -13.53 -5.83 -28.71
N LEU A 190 -12.39 -5.98 -29.40
CA LEU A 190 -12.25 -5.63 -30.82
C LEU A 190 -13.14 -6.50 -31.73
N VAL A 191 -13.20 -7.80 -31.46
CA VAL A 191 -14.02 -8.75 -32.26
C VAL A 191 -15.51 -8.48 -32.04
N GLU A 192 -15.95 -8.34 -30.80
CA GLU A 192 -17.35 -8.07 -30.44
C GLU A 192 -17.88 -6.76 -31.01
N ASN A 193 -17.03 -5.75 -31.12
CA ASN A 193 -17.41 -4.43 -31.66
C ASN A 193 -17.16 -4.29 -33.17
N GLY A 194 -16.67 -5.33 -33.86
CA GLY A 194 -16.34 -5.27 -35.29
C GLY A 194 -15.21 -4.28 -35.63
N ALA A 195 -14.34 -3.98 -34.67
CA ALA A 195 -13.32 -2.94 -34.77
C ALA A 195 -11.91 -3.48 -35.10
N VAL A 196 -11.79 -4.75 -35.48
CA VAL A 196 -10.48 -5.40 -35.70
C VAL A 196 -9.67 -4.69 -36.79
N GLU A 197 -10.27 -4.44 -37.95
CA GLU A 197 -9.60 -3.83 -39.11
C GLU A 197 -9.16 -2.37 -38.87
N LEU A 198 -9.79 -1.69 -37.88
CA LEU A 198 -9.50 -0.30 -37.51
C LEU A 198 -8.42 -0.19 -36.43
N SER A 199 -7.98 -1.32 -35.88
CA SER A 199 -7.04 -1.35 -34.77
C SER A 199 -5.62 -1.59 -35.24
N SER A 200 -4.65 -0.90 -34.61
CA SER A 200 -3.21 -1.24 -34.75
C SER A 200 -2.84 -2.62 -34.18
N PHE A 201 -3.77 -3.31 -33.54
CA PHE A 201 -3.63 -4.64 -32.95
C PHE A 201 -4.41 -5.71 -33.72
N ASP A 202 -4.79 -5.45 -34.98
CA ASP A 202 -5.48 -6.39 -35.87
C ASP A 202 -4.76 -7.73 -35.98
N TRP A 203 -3.43 -7.71 -36.11
CA TRP A 203 -2.59 -8.90 -36.16
C TRP A 203 -2.74 -9.80 -34.90
N LEU A 204 -2.89 -9.18 -33.71
CA LEU A 204 -3.06 -9.91 -32.45
C LEU A 204 -4.49 -10.47 -32.34
N ALA A 205 -5.49 -9.67 -32.72
CA ALA A 205 -6.87 -10.14 -32.75
C ALA A 205 -7.03 -11.33 -33.70
N ASN A 206 -6.43 -11.29 -34.92
CA ASN A 206 -6.43 -12.38 -35.90
C ASN A 206 -5.63 -13.62 -35.43
N LEU A 207 -4.62 -13.43 -34.58
CA LEU A 207 -3.89 -14.55 -33.95
C LEU A 207 -4.75 -15.26 -32.90
N VAL A 208 -5.50 -14.50 -32.09
CA VAL A 208 -6.32 -14.98 -30.98
C VAL A 208 -7.65 -15.55 -31.45
N TYR A 209 -8.29 -14.88 -32.41
CA TYR A 209 -9.60 -15.24 -32.95
C TYR A 209 -9.55 -15.57 -34.43
N ASN A 210 -10.40 -16.50 -34.83
CA ASN A 210 -10.81 -16.59 -36.25
C ASN A 210 -11.87 -15.50 -36.46
N THR A 211 -11.48 -14.43 -37.13
CA THR A 211 -12.34 -13.24 -37.31
C THR A 211 -13.56 -13.49 -38.18
N ASP A 212 -13.52 -14.54 -39.05
CA ASP A 212 -14.68 -14.92 -39.87
C ASP A 212 -15.76 -15.64 -39.06
N THR A 213 -15.36 -16.41 -38.05
CA THR A 213 -16.28 -17.22 -37.22
C THR A 213 -16.52 -16.61 -35.83
N GLY A 214 -15.69 -15.68 -35.38
CA GLY A 214 -15.70 -15.13 -34.03
C GLY A 214 -15.23 -16.12 -32.95
N GLN A 215 -14.66 -17.28 -33.35
CA GLN A 215 -14.22 -18.31 -32.41
C GLN A 215 -12.73 -18.15 -32.05
N LEU A 216 -12.39 -18.55 -30.82
CA LEU A 216 -10.99 -18.60 -30.38
C LEU A 216 -10.16 -19.58 -31.15
N ASN A 217 -8.93 -19.25 -31.47
CA ASN A 217 -8.00 -20.10 -32.18
C ASN A 217 -7.27 -21.06 -31.21
N GLY A 218 -7.38 -22.36 -31.46
CA GLY A 218 -6.53 -23.44 -30.93
C GLY A 218 -6.08 -23.27 -29.45
N PHE A 219 -4.84 -22.88 -29.23
CA PHE A 219 -4.27 -22.70 -27.87
C PHE A 219 -5.05 -21.70 -27.01
N PHE A 220 -5.59 -20.64 -27.60
CA PHE A 220 -6.29 -19.59 -26.84
C PHE A 220 -7.63 -20.08 -26.31
N ASP A 221 -8.33 -20.96 -27.02
CA ASP A 221 -9.56 -21.62 -26.55
C ASP A 221 -9.33 -22.49 -25.31
N LEU A 222 -8.11 -23.04 -25.15
CA LEU A 222 -7.74 -23.84 -23.98
C LEU A 222 -7.44 -22.99 -22.74
N VAL A 223 -6.92 -21.77 -22.91
CA VAL A 223 -6.37 -20.95 -21.81
C VAL A 223 -7.19 -19.70 -21.48
N TYR A 224 -8.19 -19.39 -22.29
CA TYR A 224 -8.97 -18.18 -22.17
C TYR A 224 -10.46 -18.40 -22.43
N ASP A 225 -11.29 -17.97 -21.47
CA ASP A 225 -12.76 -17.89 -21.59
C ASP A 225 -13.18 -16.43 -21.39
N PRO A 226 -13.77 -15.79 -22.42
CA PRO A 226 -14.23 -14.39 -22.31
C PRO A 226 -15.14 -14.10 -21.12
N LYS A 227 -15.92 -15.09 -20.66
CA LYS A 227 -16.84 -14.96 -19.53
C LYS A 227 -16.13 -14.73 -18.19
N THR A 228 -14.87 -15.16 -18.04
CA THR A 228 -14.10 -14.98 -16.80
C THR A 228 -13.77 -13.50 -16.54
N GLY A 229 -13.65 -12.68 -17.57
CA GLY A 229 -13.52 -11.23 -17.48
C GLY A 229 -12.45 -10.78 -16.46
N VAL A 230 -12.89 -10.02 -15.46
CA VAL A 230 -12.04 -9.49 -14.37
C VAL A 230 -11.37 -10.58 -13.53
N GLY A 231 -11.91 -11.80 -13.53
CA GLY A 231 -11.33 -12.95 -12.83
C GLY A 231 -9.91 -13.27 -13.23
N TYR A 232 -9.50 -12.92 -14.46
CA TYR A 232 -8.11 -13.12 -14.92
C TYR A 232 -7.08 -12.30 -14.13
N VAL A 233 -7.46 -11.17 -13.57
CA VAL A 233 -6.61 -10.41 -12.65
C VAL A 233 -6.31 -11.23 -11.39
N PHE A 234 -7.30 -11.97 -10.92
CA PHE A 234 -7.18 -12.83 -9.73
C PHE A 234 -6.41 -14.11 -10.03
N ILE A 235 -6.64 -14.72 -11.19
CA ILE A 235 -5.89 -15.89 -11.68
C ILE A 235 -4.40 -15.54 -11.84
N ALA A 236 -4.08 -14.39 -12.42
CA ALA A 236 -2.69 -13.91 -12.56
C ALA A 236 -2.00 -13.79 -11.19
N ASN A 237 -2.71 -13.23 -10.19
CA ASN A 237 -2.20 -13.13 -8.84
C ASN A 237 -2.07 -14.50 -8.15
N LEU A 238 -3.03 -15.40 -8.35
CA LEU A 238 -2.99 -16.76 -7.84
C LEU A 238 -1.74 -17.50 -8.34
N ILE A 239 -1.50 -17.48 -9.65
CA ILE A 239 -0.32 -18.12 -10.25
C ILE A 239 0.96 -17.48 -9.72
N ALA A 240 1.01 -16.16 -9.60
CA ALA A 240 2.14 -15.45 -9.03
C ALA A 240 2.41 -15.84 -7.56
N SER A 241 1.37 -16.00 -6.74
CA SER A 241 1.49 -16.48 -5.35
C SER A 241 1.95 -17.94 -5.28
N ILE A 242 1.50 -18.80 -6.21
CA ILE A 242 1.99 -20.18 -6.35
C ILE A 242 3.48 -20.18 -6.69
N VAL A 243 3.92 -19.40 -7.69
CA VAL A 243 5.34 -19.27 -8.06
C VAL A 243 6.18 -18.82 -6.88
N LYS A 244 5.73 -17.78 -6.15
CA LYS A 244 6.40 -17.31 -4.93
C LYS A 244 6.52 -18.42 -3.88
N PHE A 245 5.45 -19.15 -3.64
CA PHE A 245 5.41 -20.23 -2.68
C PHE A 245 6.37 -21.36 -3.06
N LEU A 246 6.37 -21.81 -4.33
CA LEU A 246 7.28 -22.84 -4.83
C LEU A 246 8.75 -22.42 -4.68
N LEU A 247 9.10 -21.17 -4.92
CA LEU A 247 10.45 -20.63 -4.70
C LEU A 247 10.83 -20.53 -3.22
N LEU A 248 9.84 -20.48 -2.31
CA LEU A 248 10.05 -20.47 -0.85
C LEU A 248 10.14 -21.88 -0.26
N THR A 249 9.57 -22.92 -0.86
CA THR A 249 9.57 -24.30 -0.33
C THR A 249 10.96 -24.81 0.09
N PRO A 250 12.07 -24.52 -0.64
CA PRO A 250 13.40 -24.94 -0.19
C PRO A 250 13.89 -24.24 1.08
N THR A 251 13.20 -23.19 1.54
CA THR A 251 13.50 -22.52 2.81
C THR A 251 12.61 -23.01 3.96
N MET A 252 11.52 -23.70 3.65
CA MET A 252 10.62 -24.28 4.62
C MET A 252 11.24 -25.53 5.22
N ASN A 253 11.50 -25.50 6.51
CA ASN A 253 12.11 -26.61 7.22
C ASN A 253 11.32 -26.90 8.50
N PHE A 254 10.67 -28.04 8.53
CA PHE A 254 9.88 -28.54 9.66
C PHE A 254 10.68 -29.48 10.58
N LYS A 255 12.02 -29.52 10.47
CA LYS A 255 12.88 -30.44 11.24
C LYS A 255 13.03 -30.06 12.71
N GLY A 256 12.59 -28.86 13.12
CA GLY A 256 12.60 -28.48 14.54
C GLY A 256 11.50 -29.20 15.32
N GLU A 257 11.81 -29.56 16.58
CA GLU A 257 10.84 -30.17 17.48
C GLU A 257 9.66 -29.24 17.75
N PHE A 258 8.45 -29.78 17.71
CA PHE A 258 7.26 -29.06 18.12
C PHE A 258 7.25 -28.86 19.64
N ASP A 259 7.10 -27.64 20.10
CA ASP A 259 7.06 -27.28 21.51
C ASP A 259 5.85 -26.37 21.79
N TRP A 260 4.84 -26.98 22.41
CA TRP A 260 3.60 -26.27 22.75
C TRP A 260 3.82 -25.09 23.73
N LYS A 261 4.78 -25.20 24.64
CA LYS A 261 5.08 -24.11 25.59
C LYS A 261 5.67 -22.92 24.86
N LEU A 262 6.66 -23.17 23.98
CA LEU A 262 7.27 -22.15 23.15
C LEU A 262 6.23 -21.49 22.24
N LEU A 263 5.39 -22.28 21.57
CA LEU A 263 4.35 -21.78 20.68
C LEU A 263 3.34 -20.90 21.44
N LYS A 264 2.93 -21.29 22.64
CA LYS A 264 2.05 -20.50 23.50
C LYS A 264 2.67 -19.13 23.85
N PHE A 265 3.96 -19.07 24.16
CA PHE A 265 4.66 -17.81 24.40
C PHE A 265 4.73 -16.95 23.14
N MET A 266 4.99 -17.56 21.98
CA MET A 266 4.97 -16.84 20.69
C MET A 266 3.59 -16.28 20.39
N TRP A 267 2.50 -17.00 20.64
CA TRP A 267 1.13 -16.52 20.45
C TRP A 267 0.79 -15.36 21.40
N TRP A 268 1.15 -15.46 22.67
CA TRP A 268 0.93 -14.36 23.62
C TRP A 268 1.63 -13.06 23.20
N TYR A 269 2.78 -13.19 22.59
CA TYR A 269 3.49 -12.04 22.04
C TYR A 269 2.91 -11.55 20.70
N ALA A 270 2.51 -12.46 19.83
CA ALA A 270 1.96 -12.17 18.50
C ALA A 270 0.56 -11.54 18.55
N PHE A 271 -0.28 -12.00 19.48
CA PHE A 271 -1.69 -11.60 19.57
C PHE A 271 -1.91 -10.08 19.70
N PRO A 272 -1.21 -9.33 20.57
CA PRO A 272 -1.29 -7.87 20.55
C PRO A 272 -0.87 -7.22 19.20
N MET A 273 0.11 -7.83 18.50
CA MET A 273 0.56 -7.32 17.19
C MET A 273 -0.51 -7.50 16.11
N LEU A 274 -1.38 -8.51 16.22
CA LEU A 274 -2.54 -8.67 15.36
C LEU A 274 -3.44 -7.43 15.41
N PHE A 275 -3.79 -6.95 16.61
CA PHE A 275 -4.66 -5.76 16.73
C PHE A 275 -4.01 -4.49 16.17
N VAL A 276 -2.69 -4.33 16.35
CA VAL A 276 -1.94 -3.23 15.76
C VAL A 276 -1.98 -3.29 14.23
N GLY A 277 -1.76 -4.49 13.67
CA GLY A 277 -1.82 -4.73 12.23
C GLY A 277 -3.23 -4.48 11.68
N LEU A 278 -4.26 -5.04 12.33
CA LEU A 278 -5.66 -4.84 11.93
C LEU A 278 -6.05 -3.36 11.98
N ALA A 279 -5.70 -2.62 13.05
CA ALA A 279 -5.95 -1.18 13.12
C ALA A 279 -5.28 -0.42 11.97
N GLY A 280 -4.06 -0.83 11.58
CA GLY A 280 -3.37 -0.26 10.42
C GLY A 280 -4.14 -0.49 9.10
N ILE A 281 -4.58 -1.72 8.86
CA ILE A 281 -5.36 -2.06 7.65
C ILE A 281 -6.74 -1.41 7.66
N VAL A 282 -7.41 -1.33 8.81
CA VAL A 282 -8.68 -0.59 8.95
C VAL A 282 -8.53 0.85 8.49
N ASN A 283 -7.45 1.52 8.92
CA ASN A 283 -7.17 2.91 8.52
C ASN A 283 -6.87 3.07 7.01
N GLU A 284 -6.43 2.00 6.35
CA GLU A 284 -5.98 2.06 4.94
C GLU A 284 -7.05 1.54 3.95
N THR A 285 -7.87 0.56 4.35
CA THR A 285 -8.68 -0.19 3.36
C THR A 285 -10.12 -0.46 3.75
N LEU A 286 -10.52 -0.34 5.03
CA LEU A 286 -11.87 -0.72 5.48
C LEU A 286 -12.95 0.17 4.86
N ASP A 287 -12.62 1.41 4.56
CA ASP A 287 -13.50 2.38 3.89
C ASP A 287 -14.10 1.81 2.60
N ARG A 288 -13.35 1.00 1.85
CA ARG A 288 -13.80 0.39 0.58
C ARG A 288 -14.92 -0.61 0.79
N SER A 289 -14.77 -1.51 1.75
CA SER A 289 -15.79 -2.51 2.07
C SER A 289 -17.04 -1.87 2.70
N MET A 290 -16.83 -0.85 3.55
CA MET A 290 -17.94 -0.07 4.12
C MET A 290 -18.68 0.69 3.03
N LEU A 291 -17.97 1.32 2.09
CA LEU A 291 -18.56 2.10 1.00
C LEU A 291 -19.52 1.25 0.17
N LYS A 292 -19.07 0.10 -0.36
CA LYS A 292 -19.94 -0.80 -1.12
C LYS A 292 -21.16 -1.19 -0.31
N ARG A 293 -20.97 -1.73 0.90
CA ARG A 293 -22.05 -2.32 1.68
C ARG A 293 -23.11 -1.28 2.07
N MET A 294 -22.67 -0.11 2.50
CA MET A 294 -23.58 0.96 2.94
C MET A 294 -24.32 1.59 1.76
N LEU A 295 -23.63 1.85 0.63
CA LEU A 295 -24.30 2.39 -0.56
C LEU A 295 -25.28 1.39 -1.17
N THR A 296 -24.94 0.09 -1.20
CA THR A 296 -25.92 -0.91 -1.69
C THR A 296 -27.18 -0.91 -0.82
N THR A 297 -27.02 -0.83 0.51
CA THR A 297 -28.19 -0.77 1.41
C THR A 297 -29.00 0.49 1.17
N GLN A 298 -28.35 1.64 1.03
CA GLN A 298 -29.01 2.90 0.73
C GLN A 298 -29.78 2.87 -0.60
N PHE A 299 -29.16 2.40 -1.69
CA PHE A 299 -29.81 2.29 -3.00
C PHE A 299 -31.02 1.34 -2.98
N MET A 300 -30.96 0.26 -2.18
CA MET A 300 -32.11 -0.61 -1.96
C MET A 300 -33.24 0.11 -1.20
N GLU A 301 -32.94 0.93 -0.20
CA GLU A 301 -33.88 1.76 0.53
C GLU A 301 -34.54 2.83 -0.39
N GLU A 302 -33.82 3.30 -1.40
CA GLU A 302 -34.29 4.20 -2.46
C GLU A 302 -35.11 3.46 -3.54
N GLY A 303 -35.32 2.13 -3.41
CA GLY A 303 -36.21 1.33 -4.27
C GLY A 303 -35.53 0.65 -5.44
N GLN A 304 -34.17 0.63 -5.50
CA GLN A 304 -33.45 -0.13 -6.51
C GLN A 304 -33.49 -1.64 -6.22
N SER A 305 -33.41 -2.46 -7.28
CA SER A 305 -33.20 -3.89 -7.11
C SER A 305 -31.84 -4.17 -6.44
N ILE A 306 -31.68 -5.32 -5.80
CA ILE A 306 -30.42 -5.70 -5.17
C ILE A 306 -29.26 -5.76 -6.18
N THR A 307 -29.54 -6.17 -7.42
CA THR A 307 -28.56 -6.24 -8.50
C THR A 307 -28.11 -4.84 -8.90
N ASP A 308 -29.04 -3.94 -9.24
CA ASP A 308 -28.73 -2.56 -9.65
C ASP A 308 -28.04 -1.78 -8.52
N ALA A 309 -28.50 -1.96 -7.27
CA ALA A 309 -27.89 -1.33 -6.10
C ALA A 309 -26.46 -1.81 -5.86
N THR A 310 -26.18 -3.09 -6.10
CA THR A 310 -24.84 -3.65 -5.98
C THR A 310 -23.92 -3.11 -7.09
N GLU A 311 -24.39 -3.11 -8.35
CA GLU A 311 -23.65 -2.55 -9.49
C GLU A 311 -23.32 -1.08 -9.27
N ASN A 312 -24.31 -0.26 -8.93
CA ASN A 312 -24.10 1.17 -8.68
C ASN A 312 -23.12 1.44 -7.53
N SER A 313 -23.15 0.63 -6.47
CA SER A 313 -22.20 0.75 -5.36
C SER A 313 -20.78 0.36 -5.78
N LEU A 314 -20.62 -0.65 -6.64
CA LEU A 314 -19.33 -1.06 -7.20
C LEU A 314 -18.75 0.00 -8.16
N ILE A 315 -19.61 0.65 -8.96
CA ILE A 315 -19.19 1.79 -9.79
C ILE A 315 -18.63 2.92 -8.91
N GLN A 316 -19.33 3.29 -7.84
CA GLN A 316 -18.85 4.30 -6.89
C GLN A 316 -17.52 3.89 -6.24
N LEU A 317 -17.40 2.64 -5.85
CA LEU A 317 -16.16 2.09 -5.30
C LEU A 317 -15.01 2.08 -6.33
N GLY A 318 -15.30 1.72 -7.58
CA GLY A 318 -14.33 1.76 -8.68
C GLY A 318 -13.81 3.17 -8.93
N ILE A 319 -14.70 4.16 -8.97
CA ILE A 319 -14.37 5.57 -9.11
C ILE A 319 -13.46 6.02 -7.95
N TYR A 320 -13.82 5.70 -6.71
CA TYR A 320 -13.00 6.03 -5.53
C TYR A 320 -11.64 5.35 -5.59
N GLY A 321 -11.60 4.03 -5.84
CA GLY A 321 -10.39 3.23 -5.90
C GLY A 321 -9.40 3.70 -6.95
N ALA A 322 -9.87 4.06 -8.15
CA ALA A 322 -9.05 4.57 -9.24
C ALA A 322 -8.39 5.91 -8.87
N ASN A 323 -9.17 6.83 -8.29
CA ASN A 323 -8.65 8.14 -7.87
C ASN A 323 -7.75 8.06 -6.65
N TYR A 324 -8.00 7.11 -5.74
CA TYR A 324 -7.10 6.81 -4.62
C TYR A 324 -5.70 6.43 -5.10
N LYS A 325 -5.58 5.72 -6.23
CA LYS A 325 -4.28 5.33 -6.80
C LYS A 325 -3.40 6.55 -7.11
N ILE A 326 -3.96 7.66 -7.60
CA ILE A 326 -3.19 8.89 -7.86
C ILE A 326 -2.47 9.37 -6.59
N THR A 327 -3.09 9.21 -5.43
CA THR A 327 -2.52 9.66 -4.15
C THR A 327 -1.42 8.72 -3.60
N MET A 328 -1.32 7.50 -4.14
CA MET A 328 -0.33 6.52 -3.71
C MET A 328 1.13 6.96 -3.97
N PHE A 329 1.37 7.93 -4.85
CA PHE A 329 2.72 8.48 -5.05
C PHE A 329 3.32 9.01 -3.75
N ILE A 330 2.53 9.75 -2.93
CA ILE A 330 3.00 10.25 -1.64
C ILE A 330 3.20 9.08 -0.66
N SER A 331 2.28 8.13 -0.59
CA SER A 331 2.41 7.00 0.33
C SER A 331 3.59 6.09 -0.01
N MET A 332 3.92 5.90 -1.29
CA MET A 332 5.14 5.21 -1.72
C MET A 332 6.40 5.97 -1.28
N PHE A 333 6.43 7.29 -1.44
CA PHE A 333 7.54 8.11 -0.95
C PHE A 333 7.68 8.02 0.58
N ILE A 334 6.57 8.08 1.34
CA ILE A 334 6.59 7.92 2.80
C ILE A 334 7.20 6.58 3.19
N GLN A 335 6.85 5.49 2.49
CA GLN A 335 7.43 4.18 2.76
C GLN A 335 8.92 4.12 2.44
N ALA A 336 9.34 4.71 1.30
CA ALA A 336 10.77 4.84 0.95
C ALA A 336 11.55 5.56 2.04
N PHE A 337 11.00 6.71 2.44
CA PHE A 337 11.58 7.51 3.52
C PHE A 337 11.68 6.69 4.82
N ARG A 338 10.62 5.98 5.21
CA ARG A 338 10.61 5.16 6.42
C ARG A 338 11.70 4.10 6.43
N TYR A 339 11.90 3.38 5.31
CA TYR A 339 12.95 2.37 5.19
C TYR A 339 14.37 2.96 5.35
N ALA A 340 14.59 4.19 4.89
CA ALA A 340 15.86 4.88 5.02
C ALA A 340 16.04 5.56 6.40
N ALA A 341 14.99 6.19 6.89
CA ALA A 341 15.02 7.03 8.09
C ALA A 341 15.05 6.22 9.39
N GLU A 342 14.34 5.09 9.47
CA GLU A 342 14.33 4.29 10.71
C GLU A 342 15.73 3.83 11.14
N PRO A 343 16.54 3.16 10.30
CA PRO A 343 17.90 2.78 10.67
C PRO A 343 18.79 3.99 10.98
N PHE A 344 18.62 5.09 10.23
CA PHE A 344 19.36 6.32 10.46
C PHE A 344 19.06 6.88 11.85
N PHE A 345 17.81 6.99 12.27
CA PHE A 345 17.45 7.53 13.58
C PHE A 345 17.94 6.65 14.74
N PHE A 346 17.85 5.33 14.61
CA PHE A 346 18.40 4.42 15.63
C PHE A 346 19.92 4.53 15.76
N ASN A 347 20.64 4.73 14.66
CA ASN A 347 22.09 4.94 14.71
C ASN A 347 22.47 6.29 15.34
N GLN A 348 21.65 7.31 15.11
CA GLN A 348 21.87 8.64 15.65
C GLN A 348 21.48 8.77 17.14
N GLU A 349 20.72 7.83 17.71
CA GLU A 349 20.20 7.91 19.08
C GLU A 349 21.29 8.20 20.14
N LYS A 350 22.49 7.67 19.92
CA LYS A 350 23.65 7.81 20.83
C LYS A 350 24.35 9.15 20.73
N GLU A 351 24.09 9.94 19.70
CA GLU A 351 24.74 11.22 19.45
C GLU A 351 24.13 12.34 20.30
N LYS A 352 24.97 13.23 20.83
CA LYS A 352 24.53 14.36 21.68
C LYS A 352 23.48 15.26 21.01
N ASN A 353 23.54 15.40 19.68
CA ASN A 353 22.64 16.26 18.88
C ASN A 353 21.50 15.50 18.19
N SER A 354 21.26 14.23 18.56
CA SER A 354 20.26 13.36 17.94
C SER A 354 18.90 14.02 17.74
N LYS A 355 18.36 14.63 18.78
CA LYS A 355 17.03 15.27 18.73
C LYS A 355 16.95 16.45 17.76
N HIS A 356 18.01 17.24 17.65
CA HIS A 356 18.07 18.35 16.68
C HIS A 356 18.16 17.84 15.24
N ILE A 357 18.89 16.74 15.00
CA ILE A 357 18.95 16.09 13.69
C ILE A 357 17.58 15.57 13.30
N ILE A 358 16.86 14.89 14.20
CA ILE A 358 15.50 14.39 13.96
C ILE A 358 14.55 15.55 13.63
N ALA A 359 14.62 16.66 14.39
CA ALA A 359 13.81 17.85 14.14
C ALA A 359 14.10 18.48 12.77
N LYS A 360 15.37 18.52 12.35
CA LYS A 360 15.78 19.04 11.04
C LYS A 360 15.30 18.14 9.89
N VAL A 361 15.40 16.81 10.05
CA VAL A 361 14.88 15.84 9.08
C VAL A 361 13.37 16.02 8.91
N MET A 362 12.60 16.21 9.99
CA MET A 362 11.18 16.51 9.92
C MET A 362 10.91 17.76 9.07
N THR A 363 11.67 18.83 9.25
CA THR A 363 11.49 20.08 8.49
C THR A 363 11.67 19.84 6.98
N TYR A 364 12.75 19.17 6.58
CA TYR A 364 12.98 18.86 5.17
C TYR A 364 11.95 17.87 4.60
N PHE A 365 11.54 16.90 5.42
CA PHE A 365 10.48 15.98 5.03
C PHE A 365 9.17 16.72 4.70
N VAL A 366 8.76 17.67 5.56
CA VAL A 366 7.56 18.50 5.34
C VAL A 366 7.68 19.32 4.05
N ILE A 367 8.85 19.91 3.76
CA ILE A 367 9.08 20.63 2.49
C ILE A 367 8.84 19.68 1.31
N VAL A 368 9.46 18.50 1.30
CA VAL A 368 9.37 17.55 0.19
C VAL A 368 7.93 17.05 -0.01
N VAL A 369 7.24 16.63 1.05
CA VAL A 369 5.85 16.14 0.89
C VAL A 369 4.88 17.24 0.48
N THR A 370 5.14 18.51 0.89
CA THR A 370 4.34 19.66 0.44
C THR A 370 4.58 19.97 -1.04
N VAL A 371 5.83 19.89 -1.52
CA VAL A 371 6.13 19.97 -2.97
C VAL A 371 5.42 18.86 -3.73
N MET A 372 5.45 17.63 -3.23
CA MET A 372 4.74 16.51 -3.86
C MET A 372 3.22 16.75 -3.88
N PHE A 373 2.64 17.21 -2.76
CA PHE A 373 1.23 17.58 -2.69
C PHE A 373 0.87 18.61 -3.76
N LEU A 374 1.61 19.74 -3.82
CA LEU A 374 1.38 20.79 -4.82
C LEU A 374 1.57 20.26 -6.25
N SER A 375 2.61 19.47 -6.50
CA SER A 375 2.88 18.94 -7.84
C SER A 375 1.76 18.02 -8.31
N LEU A 376 1.27 17.10 -7.50
CA LEU A 376 0.21 16.18 -7.87
C LEU A 376 -1.13 16.90 -8.01
N ASP A 377 -1.43 17.86 -7.14
CA ASP A 377 -2.71 18.57 -7.19
C ASP A 377 -2.77 19.61 -8.33
N LEU A 378 -1.74 20.43 -8.52
CA LEU A 378 -1.70 21.44 -9.56
C LEU A 378 -1.64 20.84 -10.98
N PHE A 379 -1.04 19.67 -11.12
CA PHE A 379 -1.01 18.92 -12.38
C PHE A 379 -2.11 17.86 -12.50
N LEU A 380 -3.15 17.92 -11.65
CA LEU A 380 -4.32 17.04 -11.75
C LEU A 380 -4.98 17.04 -13.14
N PRO A 381 -5.03 18.16 -13.89
CA PRO A 381 -5.51 18.17 -15.28
C PRO A 381 -4.74 17.23 -16.23
N ILE A 382 -3.47 16.93 -15.94
CA ILE A 382 -2.68 15.94 -16.68
C ILE A 382 -2.85 14.56 -16.04
N LEU A 383 -2.83 14.50 -14.72
CA LEU A 383 -2.91 13.23 -13.98
C LEU A 383 -4.27 12.53 -14.13
N LYS A 384 -5.34 13.25 -14.54
CA LYS A 384 -6.62 12.61 -14.87
C LYS A 384 -6.49 11.54 -15.94
N TYR A 385 -5.55 11.67 -16.86
CA TYR A 385 -5.30 10.69 -17.92
C TYR A 385 -4.58 9.41 -17.41
N PHE A 386 -4.16 9.39 -16.13
CA PHE A 386 -3.75 8.15 -15.47
C PHE A 386 -4.92 7.16 -15.33
N THR A 387 -6.15 7.68 -15.31
CA THR A 387 -7.39 6.92 -15.44
C THR A 387 -8.07 7.31 -16.76
N PRO A 388 -7.74 6.64 -17.88
CA PRO A 388 -8.12 7.11 -19.22
C PRO A 388 -9.62 7.23 -19.46
N ASN A 389 -10.44 6.40 -18.83
CA ASN A 389 -11.89 6.46 -18.97
C ASN A 389 -12.47 7.66 -18.18
N PRO A 390 -13.19 8.58 -18.87
CA PRO A 390 -13.78 9.77 -18.24
C PRO A 390 -14.76 9.49 -17.08
N THR A 391 -15.34 8.31 -17.04
CA THR A 391 -16.23 7.88 -15.93
C THR A 391 -15.55 8.03 -14.55
N TYR A 392 -14.25 7.87 -14.47
CA TYR A 392 -13.51 8.03 -13.21
C TYR A 392 -13.25 9.50 -12.82
N TRP A 393 -13.35 10.44 -13.76
CA TRP A 393 -12.94 11.84 -13.52
C TRP A 393 -13.85 12.57 -12.53
N VAL A 394 -15.10 12.14 -12.40
CA VAL A 394 -16.03 12.67 -11.38
C VAL A 394 -15.50 12.46 -9.96
N GLY A 395 -14.67 11.43 -9.74
CA GLY A 395 -14.04 11.13 -8.47
C GLY A 395 -12.77 11.93 -8.17
N LEU A 396 -12.20 12.69 -9.12
CA LEU A 396 -10.97 13.45 -8.91
C LEU A 396 -11.07 14.49 -7.78
N LYS A 397 -12.28 14.89 -7.39
CA LYS A 397 -12.55 15.76 -6.23
C LYS A 397 -12.06 15.19 -4.88
N VAL A 398 -11.85 13.87 -4.76
CA VAL A 398 -11.29 13.27 -3.53
C VAL A 398 -9.77 13.39 -3.47
N VAL A 399 -9.10 13.57 -4.63
CA VAL A 399 -7.63 13.53 -4.73
C VAL A 399 -6.96 14.58 -3.83
N PRO A 400 -7.35 15.86 -3.83
CA PRO A 400 -6.74 16.87 -2.95
C PRO A 400 -6.87 16.51 -1.47
N ILE A 401 -8.02 15.96 -1.07
CA ILE A 401 -8.31 15.58 0.33
C ILE A 401 -7.39 14.42 0.74
N LEU A 402 -7.29 13.39 -0.10
CA LEU A 402 -6.45 12.21 0.14
C LEU A 402 -4.95 12.54 0.06
N LEU A 403 -4.53 13.46 -0.82
CA LEU A 403 -3.15 13.94 -0.86
C LEU A 403 -2.78 14.64 0.45
N LEU A 404 -3.65 15.50 0.98
CA LEU A 404 -3.44 16.15 2.27
C LEU A 404 -3.45 15.14 3.42
N ALA A 405 -4.33 14.15 3.38
CA ALA A 405 -4.32 13.04 4.34
C ALA A 405 -2.98 12.30 4.33
N ASN A 406 -2.42 12.03 3.15
CA ASN A 406 -1.09 11.40 3.03
C ASN A 406 0.04 12.31 3.53
N VAL A 407 -0.04 13.64 3.38
CA VAL A 407 0.92 14.56 4.03
C VAL A 407 0.90 14.38 5.55
N PHE A 408 -0.29 14.33 6.16
CA PHE A 408 -0.42 14.11 7.61
C PHE A 408 0.04 12.72 8.05
N LEU A 409 -0.23 11.69 7.25
CA LEU A 409 0.31 10.34 7.45
C LEU A 409 1.85 10.37 7.45
N GLY A 410 2.46 11.05 6.51
CA GLY A 410 3.91 11.16 6.41
C GLY A 410 4.53 11.85 7.63
N ILE A 411 3.92 12.94 8.10
CA ILE A 411 4.33 13.62 9.33
C ILE A 411 4.16 12.69 10.54
N PHE A 412 3.03 11.96 10.64
CA PHE A 412 2.80 10.97 11.69
C PHE A 412 3.86 9.86 11.69
N VAL A 413 4.20 9.32 10.52
CA VAL A 413 5.24 8.30 10.38
C VAL A 413 6.59 8.81 10.85
N ASN A 414 6.94 10.06 10.54
CA ASN A 414 8.17 10.68 11.03
C ASN A 414 8.10 10.92 12.56
N LEU A 415 6.98 11.41 13.07
CA LEU A 415 6.76 11.55 14.52
C LEU A 415 6.86 10.21 15.24
N SER A 416 6.47 9.10 14.63
CA SER A 416 6.44 7.76 15.24
C SER A 416 7.77 7.31 15.83
N ILE A 417 8.87 7.95 15.48
CA ILE A 417 10.21 7.65 15.98
C ILE A 417 10.33 7.82 17.50
N TRP A 418 9.59 8.76 18.12
CA TRP A 418 9.68 9.00 19.53
C TRP A 418 9.33 7.77 20.38
N TYR A 419 8.22 7.07 20.07
CA TYR A 419 7.84 5.88 20.85
C TYR A 419 8.70 4.66 20.52
N LYS A 420 9.34 4.63 19.36
CA LYS A 420 10.29 3.57 18.98
C LYS A 420 11.60 3.73 19.75
N LEU A 421 12.18 4.94 19.79
CA LEU A 421 13.41 5.25 20.53
C LEU A 421 13.19 5.15 22.04
N SER A 422 12.07 5.63 22.56
CA SER A 422 11.75 5.53 23.99
C SER A 422 11.25 4.15 24.45
N GLN A 423 11.21 3.16 23.57
CA GLN A 423 10.69 1.80 23.82
C GLN A 423 9.21 1.75 24.29
N LYS A 424 8.45 2.81 23.99
CA LYS A 424 7.04 2.96 24.36
C LYS A 424 6.11 2.60 23.18
N THR A 425 6.36 1.49 22.50
CA THR A 425 5.65 1.08 21.29
C THR A 425 4.14 0.89 21.46
N ASN A 426 3.66 0.66 22.69
CA ASN A 426 2.24 0.58 23.01
C ASN A 426 1.47 1.86 22.62
N TYR A 427 2.12 3.03 22.66
CA TYR A 427 1.49 4.28 22.21
C TYR A 427 1.20 4.26 20.70
N GLY A 428 2.06 3.62 19.90
CA GLY A 428 1.79 3.41 18.49
C GLY A 428 0.51 2.59 18.27
N ALA A 429 0.28 1.54 19.08
CA ALA A 429 -0.95 0.75 19.05
C ALA A 429 -2.18 1.59 19.41
N TYR A 430 -2.12 2.33 20.52
CA TYR A 430 -3.24 3.18 20.96
C TYR A 430 -3.62 4.24 19.92
N ILE A 431 -2.62 4.90 19.31
CA ILE A 431 -2.85 5.90 18.26
C ILE A 431 -3.47 5.25 17.02
N SER A 432 -3.01 4.04 16.62
CA SER A 432 -3.56 3.32 15.47
C SER A 432 -5.01 2.88 15.70
N ILE A 433 -5.32 2.37 16.89
CA ILE A 433 -6.69 1.97 17.28
C ILE A 433 -7.62 3.19 17.32
N MET A 434 -7.16 4.30 17.88
CA MET A 434 -7.90 5.56 17.86
C MET A 434 -8.20 6.01 16.42
N GLY A 435 -7.19 5.95 15.52
CA GLY A 435 -7.38 6.22 14.10
C GLY A 435 -8.45 5.33 13.47
N ALA A 436 -8.39 4.01 13.72
CA ALA A 436 -9.37 3.06 13.22
C ALA A 436 -10.80 3.37 13.72
N THR A 437 -10.95 3.74 14.99
CA THR A 437 -12.25 4.16 15.54
C THR A 437 -12.80 5.39 14.83
N ILE A 438 -11.95 6.39 14.57
CA ILE A 438 -12.34 7.61 13.83
C ILE A 438 -12.76 7.26 12.40
N THR A 439 -11.97 6.43 11.72
CA THR A 439 -12.28 5.97 10.35
C THR A 439 -13.63 5.27 10.30
N ILE A 440 -13.89 4.32 11.21
CA ILE A 440 -15.15 3.60 11.26
C ILE A 440 -16.31 4.54 11.56
N ALA A 441 -16.18 5.41 12.57
CA ALA A 441 -17.27 6.30 13.00
C ALA A 441 -17.66 7.28 11.89
N ILE A 442 -16.67 7.95 11.26
CA ILE A 442 -16.96 8.91 10.20
C ILE A 442 -17.56 8.22 8.97
N ASN A 443 -17.00 7.08 8.55
CA ASN A 443 -17.55 6.33 7.43
C ASN A 443 -18.97 5.87 7.71
N PHE A 444 -19.26 5.31 8.89
CA PHE A 444 -20.58 4.83 9.27
C PHE A 444 -21.64 5.94 9.24
N ILE A 445 -21.31 7.14 9.72
CA ILE A 445 -22.23 8.26 9.80
C ILE A 445 -22.42 8.94 8.44
N PHE A 446 -21.33 9.13 7.68
CA PHE A 446 -21.34 10.05 6.55
C PHE A 446 -21.37 9.39 5.16
N ILE A 447 -21.03 8.10 5.02
CA ILE A 447 -21.15 7.41 3.72
C ILE A 447 -22.58 7.49 3.17
N PRO A 448 -23.66 7.27 3.94
CA PRO A 448 -25.02 7.36 3.41
C PRO A 448 -25.38 8.75 2.86
N VAL A 449 -24.68 9.81 3.28
CA VAL A 449 -24.99 11.19 2.86
C VAL A 449 -24.05 11.67 1.75
N TYR A 450 -22.77 11.34 1.83
CA TYR A 450 -21.73 11.89 0.95
C TYR A 450 -21.01 10.85 0.10
N GLY A 451 -21.41 9.58 0.18
CA GLY A 451 -20.79 8.49 -0.57
C GLY A 451 -19.28 8.40 -0.33
N TYR A 452 -18.52 8.15 -1.38
CA TYR A 452 -17.05 8.02 -1.30
C TYR A 452 -16.32 9.30 -0.85
N LEU A 453 -16.96 10.47 -0.90
CA LEU A 453 -16.36 11.70 -0.38
C LEU A 453 -16.20 11.64 1.14
N ALA A 454 -17.15 10.98 1.83
CA ALA A 454 -17.05 10.73 3.28
C ALA A 454 -15.80 9.91 3.62
N SER A 455 -15.47 8.90 2.84
CA SER A 455 -14.26 8.07 3.04
C SER A 455 -12.97 8.89 2.89
N ALA A 456 -12.91 9.82 1.95
CA ALA A 456 -11.76 10.72 1.81
C ALA A 456 -11.60 11.63 3.04
N TRP A 457 -12.69 12.21 3.54
CA TRP A 457 -12.67 13.03 4.76
C TRP A 457 -12.38 12.21 6.03
N ALA A 458 -12.88 10.97 6.11
CA ALA A 458 -12.55 10.05 7.20
C ALA A 458 -11.05 9.77 7.28
N THR A 459 -10.42 9.51 6.14
CA THR A 459 -8.97 9.30 6.03
C THR A 459 -8.20 10.55 6.47
N LEU A 460 -8.62 11.75 6.04
CA LEU A 460 -7.99 13.01 6.43
C LEU A 460 -8.11 13.25 7.94
N ALA A 461 -9.30 13.06 8.51
CA ALA A 461 -9.55 13.22 9.94
C ALA A 461 -8.74 12.20 10.78
N CYS A 462 -8.68 10.95 10.33
CA CYS A 462 -7.91 9.89 10.95
C CYS A 462 -6.42 10.26 11.03
N TYR A 463 -5.79 10.52 9.89
CA TYR A 463 -4.34 10.79 9.85
C TYR A 463 -3.99 12.13 10.49
N GLY A 464 -4.85 13.14 10.36
CA GLY A 464 -4.69 14.42 11.05
C GLY A 464 -4.72 14.26 12.58
N THR A 465 -5.68 13.52 13.10
CA THR A 465 -5.78 13.26 14.55
C THR A 465 -4.61 12.42 15.05
N MET A 466 -4.23 11.36 14.32
CA MET A 466 -3.06 10.52 14.65
C MET A 466 -1.77 11.37 14.71
N MET A 467 -1.57 12.28 13.77
CA MET A 467 -0.44 13.20 13.73
C MET A 467 -0.43 14.12 14.96
N ILE A 468 -1.56 14.77 15.25
CA ILE A 468 -1.70 15.72 16.37
C ILE A 468 -1.46 15.02 17.72
N VAL A 469 -2.12 13.89 17.94
CA VAL A 469 -1.98 13.13 19.20
C VAL A 469 -0.56 12.60 19.35
N SER A 470 0.05 12.07 18.27
CA SER A 470 1.44 11.60 18.31
C SER A 470 2.42 12.73 18.65
N TYR A 471 2.19 13.95 18.14
CA TYR A 471 3.01 15.11 18.49
C TYR A 471 2.94 15.43 19.99
N PHE A 472 1.74 15.61 20.56
CA PHE A 472 1.58 15.96 21.96
C PHE A 472 2.12 14.89 22.92
N LEU A 473 1.84 13.61 22.64
CA LEU A 473 2.37 12.49 23.40
C LEU A 473 3.90 12.41 23.28
N GLY A 474 4.43 12.67 22.09
CA GLY A 474 5.86 12.72 21.84
C GLY A 474 6.55 13.83 22.65
N GLN A 475 6.01 15.04 22.67
CA GLN A 475 6.54 16.14 23.47
C GLN A 475 6.53 15.84 24.97
N LYS A 476 5.52 15.10 25.46
CA LYS A 476 5.44 14.70 26.87
C LYS A 476 6.46 13.61 27.26
N HIS A 477 6.72 12.63 26.38
CA HIS A 477 7.51 11.44 26.75
C HIS A 477 8.94 11.44 26.20
N TYR A 478 9.16 12.04 25.06
CA TYR A 478 10.47 12.16 24.41
C TYR A 478 10.54 13.47 23.62
N PRO A 479 10.71 14.62 24.30
CA PRO A 479 10.63 15.93 23.69
C PRO A 479 11.72 16.12 22.61
N ILE A 480 11.28 16.32 21.36
CA ILE A 480 12.12 16.66 20.23
C ILE A 480 11.83 18.12 19.85
N PRO A 481 12.86 18.98 19.70
CA PRO A 481 12.68 20.42 19.48
C PRO A 481 12.30 20.70 18.02
N TYR A 482 11.10 20.28 17.58
CA TYR A 482 10.59 20.57 16.25
C TYR A 482 10.38 22.08 16.06
N ASN A 483 10.80 22.60 14.92
CA ASN A 483 10.56 24.01 14.58
C ASN A 483 9.15 24.18 13.98
N LEU A 484 8.13 24.21 14.87
CA LEU A 484 6.73 24.33 14.46
C LEU A 484 6.45 25.61 13.67
N LYS A 485 7.19 26.72 13.94
CA LYS A 485 7.02 27.95 13.18
C LYS A 485 7.40 27.75 11.71
N LYS A 486 8.53 27.11 11.43
CA LYS A 486 8.93 26.80 10.05
C LYS A 486 7.98 25.80 9.39
N ILE A 487 7.62 24.72 10.10
CA ILE A 487 6.67 23.72 9.60
C ILE A 487 5.34 24.38 9.26
N GLY A 488 4.82 25.24 10.15
CA GLY A 488 3.59 26.00 9.93
C GLY A 488 3.68 26.95 8.73
N ILE A 489 4.82 27.63 8.53
CA ILE A 489 5.05 28.49 7.36
C ILE A 489 5.01 27.66 6.07
N TYR A 490 5.65 26.49 6.03
CA TYR A 490 5.70 25.68 4.81
C TYR A 490 4.34 25.05 4.46
N LEU A 491 3.63 24.52 5.46
CA LEU A 491 2.27 24.01 5.25
C LEU A 491 1.30 25.15 4.90
N GLY A 492 1.41 26.30 5.56
CA GLY A 492 0.60 27.50 5.29
C GLY A 492 0.84 28.06 3.89
N LEU A 493 2.11 28.18 3.47
CA LEU A 493 2.46 28.57 2.10
C LEU A 493 1.89 27.57 1.09
N GLY A 494 2.05 26.27 1.32
CA GLY A 494 1.46 25.22 0.49
C GLY A 494 -0.06 25.38 0.38
N ALA A 495 -0.75 25.63 1.49
CA ALA A 495 -2.20 25.86 1.51
C ALA A 495 -2.59 27.13 0.72
N VAL A 496 -1.87 28.23 0.87
CA VAL A 496 -2.14 29.46 0.10
C VAL A 496 -1.97 29.20 -1.41
N LEU A 497 -0.87 28.55 -1.81
CA LEU A 497 -0.62 28.24 -3.22
C LEU A 497 -1.67 27.28 -3.80
N PHE A 498 -2.15 26.33 -2.99
CA PHE A 498 -3.27 25.47 -3.36
C PHE A 498 -4.57 26.27 -3.57
N LEU A 499 -4.87 27.25 -2.73
CA LEU A 499 -6.12 28.04 -2.81
C LEU A 499 -6.15 29.01 -4.01
N ILE A 500 -5.00 29.52 -4.44
CA ILE A 500 -4.90 30.46 -5.57
C ILE A 500 -4.75 29.77 -6.94
N LYS A 501 -4.72 28.43 -6.97
CA LYS A 501 -4.65 27.69 -8.23
C LYS A 501 -5.89 27.94 -9.09
N VAL A 502 -5.75 27.72 -10.40
CA VAL A 502 -6.93 27.63 -11.27
C VAL A 502 -7.77 26.43 -10.83
N PRO A 503 -9.09 26.62 -10.55
CA PRO A 503 -9.95 25.53 -10.16
C PRO A 503 -9.91 24.38 -11.17
N PHE A 504 -9.89 23.17 -10.64
CA PHE A 504 -9.91 21.97 -11.49
C PHE A 504 -11.35 21.61 -11.88
N GLU A 505 -11.60 21.52 -13.17
CA GLU A 505 -12.85 21.00 -13.74
C GLU A 505 -12.53 19.76 -14.59
N PRO A 506 -13.15 18.60 -14.33
CA PRO A 506 -12.84 17.35 -15.02
C PRO A 506 -13.02 17.42 -16.54
N SER A 507 -14.04 18.12 -17.01
CA SER A 507 -14.38 18.28 -18.43
C SER A 507 -13.60 19.38 -19.15
N ALA A 508 -12.95 20.29 -18.40
CA ALA A 508 -12.26 21.42 -19.00
C ALA A 508 -10.98 21.01 -19.74
N SER A 509 -10.73 21.67 -20.86
CA SER A 509 -9.43 21.67 -21.54
C SER A 509 -8.67 22.91 -21.10
N TYR A 510 -7.47 22.70 -20.57
CA TYR A 510 -6.64 23.79 -20.06
C TYR A 510 -5.62 24.22 -21.09
N ALA A 511 -5.52 25.54 -21.31
CA ALA A 511 -4.49 26.11 -22.15
C ALA A 511 -3.10 25.99 -21.52
N TRP A 512 -2.05 25.94 -22.34
CA TRP A 512 -0.66 25.75 -21.89
C TRP A 512 -0.20 26.75 -20.81
N TYR A 513 -0.71 27.98 -20.83
CA TYR A 513 -0.37 29.01 -19.84
C TYR A 513 -0.86 28.67 -18.42
N VAL A 514 -1.91 27.87 -18.27
CA VAL A 514 -2.37 27.38 -16.95
C VAL A 514 -1.32 26.45 -16.36
N TYR A 515 -0.74 25.57 -17.16
CA TYR A 515 0.34 24.68 -16.70
C TYR A 515 1.60 25.46 -16.34
N LEU A 516 1.93 26.50 -17.10
CA LEU A 516 3.03 27.41 -16.78
C LEU A 516 2.76 28.16 -15.47
N TYR A 517 1.54 28.64 -15.26
CA TYR A 517 1.12 29.27 -14.00
C TYR A 517 1.28 28.29 -12.82
N HIS A 518 0.77 27.07 -12.93
CA HIS A 518 0.90 26.05 -11.91
C HIS A 518 2.37 25.70 -11.62
N PHE A 519 3.19 25.58 -12.65
CA PHE A 519 4.63 25.38 -12.49
C PHE A 519 5.28 26.54 -11.75
N THR A 520 4.89 27.78 -12.04
CA THR A 520 5.38 28.97 -11.34
C THR A 520 5.03 28.94 -9.86
N LEU A 521 3.83 28.50 -9.48
CA LEU A 521 3.44 28.35 -8.08
C LEU A 521 4.36 27.37 -7.33
N ILE A 522 4.69 26.22 -7.95
CA ILE A 522 5.63 25.26 -7.37
C ILE A 522 7.02 25.87 -7.23
N MET A 523 7.49 26.61 -8.24
CA MET A 523 8.79 27.28 -8.17
C MET A 523 8.83 28.35 -7.09
N ILE A 524 7.75 29.10 -6.88
CA ILE A 524 7.62 30.06 -5.76
C ILE A 524 7.79 29.33 -4.43
N PHE A 525 7.13 28.17 -4.24
CA PHE A 525 7.29 27.38 -3.02
C PHE A 525 8.74 26.96 -2.83
N ILE A 526 9.36 26.36 -3.85
CA ILE A 526 10.73 25.85 -3.79
C ILE A 526 11.72 27.00 -3.51
N MET A 527 11.59 28.13 -4.21
CA MET A 527 12.46 29.29 -4.01
C MET A 527 12.30 29.87 -2.60
N THR A 528 11.07 30.05 -2.13
CA THR A 528 10.80 30.56 -0.79
C THR A 528 11.42 29.65 0.28
N THR A 529 11.21 28.33 0.17
CA THR A 529 11.81 27.37 1.11
C THR A 529 13.34 27.36 1.04
N TYR A 530 13.92 27.45 -0.17
CA TYR A 530 15.37 27.54 -0.35
C TYR A 530 15.95 28.78 0.34
N PHE A 531 15.34 29.96 0.18
CA PHE A 531 15.82 31.20 0.82
C PHE A 531 15.66 31.15 2.35
N LEU A 532 14.60 30.54 2.88
CA LEU A 532 14.37 30.39 4.31
C LEU A 532 15.32 29.38 4.98
N GLU A 533 15.78 28.36 4.23
CA GLU A 533 16.73 27.35 4.74
C GLU A 533 18.20 27.70 4.44
N LYS A 534 18.47 28.71 3.59
CA LYS A 534 19.83 29.15 3.32
C LYS A 534 20.44 29.73 4.60
N PRO A 535 21.56 29.18 5.13
CA PRO A 535 22.18 29.72 6.31
C PRO A 535 22.61 31.17 6.03
N LEU A 536 22.15 32.11 6.89
CA LEU A 536 22.67 33.45 6.85
C LEU A 536 24.19 33.39 7.04
N LYS A 537 24.97 33.93 6.12
CA LYS A 537 26.44 33.92 6.08
C LYS A 537 27.13 34.40 7.39
N LYS A 538 26.37 34.91 8.37
CA LYS A 538 26.85 35.42 9.64
C LYS A 538 27.11 34.39 10.73
N GLU A 539 26.60 33.14 10.63
CA GLU A 539 26.84 32.13 11.70
C GLU A 539 28.10 31.31 11.51
N VAL A 540 28.73 31.34 10.32
CA VAL A 540 29.96 30.58 10.07
C VAL A 540 31.22 31.31 10.58
N LEU A 541 31.14 32.59 10.92
CA LEU A 541 32.28 33.42 11.38
C LEU A 541 32.33 33.67 12.89
N SER A 542 31.43 33.08 13.69
CA SER A 542 31.36 33.31 15.15
C SER A 542 31.34 32.02 15.97
N GLN A 543 32.05 30.99 15.57
CA GLN A 543 32.45 29.90 16.48
C GLN A 543 33.98 29.97 16.64
N PRO A 544 34.47 30.22 17.89
CA PRO A 544 35.89 30.18 18.21
C PRO A 544 36.44 28.74 18.17
#